data_19d46755b7a0adbfbe80ab28242ff0e1
#
_entry.id   19d46755b7a0adbfbe80ab28242ff0e1
#
_cell.length_a   1.000
_cell.length_b   1.000
_cell.length_c   1.000
_cell.angle_alpha   90.00
_cell.angle_beta   90.00
_cell.angle_gamma   90.00
#
_symmetry.space_group_name_H-M   'P 1'
#
loop_
_entity.id
_entity.type
_entity.pdbx_description
1 polymer ?
#
loop_
_entity_poly.entity_id
_entity_poly.type
_entity_poly.pdbx_seq_one_letter_code
_entity_poly.pdbx_strand_id
1 'polypeptide(L)'
;MHKYQTSFIERSKVTVITESGKKHIAVVGGGMSAEREVSLSSTIGVNKALVDLGYKVTFIDMGADIATILSQIKPDIVYNCLHGTYGEDGCLPGLLNILRIPYTHSGVLASSLAFSKIHSKAWFAANNIKIAPSIIVNITDNIKSDPMPRPYVIKPLTQGSSIGIEIIFHEDDFNFAEYDFPYGDQVMIEKYIAGREMQVAILNGKSLGILEIKLLKNRFYDYETKYTAGFAEHLCPAPLQQDLYNKLLKQAEIIYKTVNCRGLARAEFIFDEEQQEFIIIEINTHPGMTPLSICPEIAALQGISFENLVEEILKTASCDLF
;
A
#
# COMPACT_ATOMS: atom_id res chain seq x y z
N MET A 1 33.98 0.91 -21.29
CA MET A 1 34.73 1.11 -20.03
C MET A 1 34.26 2.42 -19.42
N HIS A 2 33.32 2.38 -18.50
CA HIS A 2 33.13 3.54 -17.59
C HIS A 2 32.29 3.20 -16.38
N LYS A 3 32.97 3.23 -15.27
CA LYS A 3 32.61 3.80 -13.97
C LYS A 3 31.13 3.72 -13.57
N TYR A 4 30.73 2.55 -13.10
CA TYR A 4 29.76 2.46 -12.03
C TYR A 4 30.54 2.40 -10.72
N GLN A 5 30.90 3.55 -10.19
CA GLN A 5 31.27 3.69 -8.79
C GLN A 5 29.96 3.81 -8.00
N THR A 6 29.44 2.69 -7.61
CA THR A 6 28.37 2.59 -6.62
C THR A 6 28.96 2.77 -5.23
N SER A 7 28.89 3.96 -4.73
CA SER A 7 28.98 4.25 -3.30
C SER A 7 27.59 4.07 -2.65
N PHE A 8 27.06 2.88 -2.65
CA PHE A 8 25.84 2.54 -1.93
C PHE A 8 26.14 1.48 -0.88
N ILE A 9 26.87 1.87 0.16
CA ILE A 9 26.77 1.26 1.47
C ILE A 9 26.60 2.40 2.45
N GLU A 10 25.43 3.05 2.43
CA GLU A 10 25.00 3.75 3.62
C GLU A 10 24.71 2.67 4.67
N ARG A 11 25.44 2.73 5.77
CA ARG A 11 25.21 1.84 6.91
C ARG A 11 23.83 2.13 7.46
N SER A 12 23.05 1.09 7.73
CA SER A 12 21.77 1.23 8.43
C SER A 12 21.96 2.04 9.71
N LYS A 13 21.10 3.02 9.91
CA LYS A 13 21.13 3.83 11.12
C LYS A 13 20.26 3.17 12.17
N VAL A 14 20.84 2.84 13.31
CA VAL A 14 20.12 2.29 14.46
C VAL A 14 20.04 3.36 15.53
N THR A 15 18.82 3.67 15.97
CA THR A 15 18.57 4.61 17.06
C THR A 15 17.77 3.95 18.17
N VAL A 16 18.33 3.84 19.36
CA VAL A 16 17.61 3.39 20.55
C VAL A 16 16.73 4.55 21.02
N ILE A 17 15.43 4.36 20.98
CA ILE A 17 14.44 5.37 21.39
C ILE A 17 14.18 5.25 22.89
N THR A 18 13.99 4.01 23.41
CA THR A 18 13.92 3.73 24.85
C THR A 18 14.71 2.49 25.18
N GLU A 19 15.34 2.45 26.37
CA GLU A 19 16.16 1.31 26.82
C GLU A 19 15.39 0.27 27.64
N SER A 20 14.21 0.63 28.13
CA SER A 20 13.37 -0.22 28.97
C SER A 20 11.93 -0.22 28.49
N GLY A 21 11.17 -1.25 28.79
CA GLY A 21 9.77 -1.41 28.44
C GLY A 21 9.26 -2.85 28.53
N LYS A 22 7.99 -3.05 28.18
CA LYS A 22 7.28 -4.34 28.26
C LYS A 22 7.90 -5.41 27.33
N LYS A 23 8.15 -5.04 26.07
CA LYS A 23 8.79 -5.85 25.01
C LYS A 23 9.69 -4.95 24.21
N HIS A 24 10.67 -5.54 23.56
CA HIS A 24 11.55 -4.83 22.64
C HIS A 24 10.99 -4.84 21.22
N ILE A 25 10.55 -3.68 20.74
CA ILE A 25 10.04 -3.49 19.40
C ILE A 25 11.10 -2.83 18.54
N ALA A 26 11.50 -3.48 17.46
CA ALA A 26 12.29 -2.84 16.41
C ALA A 26 11.33 -2.24 15.38
N VAL A 27 11.31 -0.92 15.26
CA VAL A 27 10.56 -0.23 14.20
C VAL A 27 11.48 -0.08 13.00
N VAL A 28 11.15 -0.75 11.92
CA VAL A 28 11.92 -0.74 10.66
C VAL A 28 11.24 0.24 9.71
N GLY A 29 11.97 1.27 9.31
CA GLY A 29 11.47 2.32 8.41
C GLY A 29 12.57 2.88 7.52
N GLY A 30 12.30 4.00 6.84
CA GLY A 30 13.20 4.59 5.85
C GLY A 30 13.33 3.67 4.62
N GLY A 31 14.42 2.96 4.52
CA GLY A 31 14.63 1.97 3.48
C GLY A 31 15.15 2.54 2.16
N MET A 32 15.10 1.71 1.11
CA MET A 32 15.76 1.97 -0.18
C MET A 32 14.76 2.22 -1.33
N SER A 33 13.46 2.26 -1.04
CA SER A 33 12.43 2.52 -2.05
C SER A 33 12.28 4.02 -2.35
N ALA A 34 11.56 4.34 -3.44
CA ALA A 34 11.19 5.71 -3.77
C ALA A 34 10.25 6.35 -2.71
N GLU A 35 9.62 5.53 -1.86
CA GLU A 35 8.67 5.96 -0.82
C GLU A 35 9.33 6.16 0.56
N ARG A 36 10.66 6.29 0.59
CA ARG A 36 11.46 6.46 1.82
C ARG A 36 10.93 7.55 2.76
N GLU A 37 10.60 8.72 2.23
CA GLU A 37 10.15 9.86 3.05
C GLU A 37 8.79 9.59 3.71
N VAL A 38 7.89 8.91 3.02
CA VAL A 38 6.60 8.47 3.57
C VAL A 38 6.82 7.46 4.69
N SER A 39 7.76 6.53 4.51
CA SER A 39 8.17 5.56 5.52
C SER A 39 8.74 6.23 6.78
N LEU A 40 9.62 7.20 6.63
CA LEU A 40 10.18 7.97 7.75
C LEU A 40 9.09 8.75 8.50
N SER A 41 8.14 9.36 7.77
CA SER A 41 7.02 10.06 8.38
C SER A 41 6.11 9.11 9.18
N SER A 42 5.78 7.94 8.65
CA SER A 42 5.03 6.88 9.36
C SER A 42 5.76 6.43 10.63
N THR A 43 7.08 6.26 10.53
CA THR A 43 7.94 5.81 11.63
C THR A 43 7.92 6.76 12.83
N ILE A 44 7.88 8.07 12.59
CA ILE A 44 7.85 9.08 13.68
C ILE A 44 6.61 8.89 14.56
N GLY A 45 5.44 8.77 13.95
CA GLY A 45 4.18 8.56 14.66
C GLY A 45 4.15 7.22 15.40
N VAL A 46 4.56 6.16 14.75
CA VAL A 46 4.59 4.81 15.34
C VAL A 46 5.58 4.70 16.49
N ASN A 47 6.78 5.25 16.38
CA ASN A 47 7.76 5.28 17.46
C ASN A 47 7.20 5.98 18.71
N LYS A 48 6.59 7.17 18.50
CA LYS A 48 5.97 7.91 19.60
C LYS A 48 4.86 7.09 20.28
N ALA A 49 3.95 6.51 19.49
CA ALA A 49 2.85 5.72 20.03
C ALA A 49 3.34 4.51 20.84
N LEU A 50 4.35 3.78 20.36
CA LEU A 50 4.92 2.62 21.05
C LEU A 50 5.62 3.00 22.34
N VAL A 51 6.32 4.16 22.39
CA VAL A 51 6.93 4.70 23.62
C VAL A 51 5.86 5.07 24.64
N ASP A 52 4.82 5.79 24.21
CA ASP A 52 3.71 6.19 25.07
C ASP A 52 2.95 4.98 25.65
N LEU A 53 2.89 3.88 24.90
CA LEU A 53 2.34 2.59 25.34
C LEU A 53 3.29 1.79 26.26
N GLY A 54 4.52 2.26 26.50
CA GLY A 54 5.49 1.69 27.43
C GLY A 54 6.30 0.53 26.87
N TYR A 55 6.53 0.46 25.56
CA TYR A 55 7.42 -0.51 24.94
C TYR A 55 8.88 -0.01 24.92
N LYS A 56 9.84 -0.96 24.92
CA LYS A 56 11.22 -0.67 24.55
C LYS A 56 11.27 -0.54 23.04
N VAL A 57 11.77 0.59 22.50
CA VAL A 57 11.73 0.88 21.06
C VAL A 57 13.11 1.16 20.52
N THR A 58 13.47 0.48 19.43
CA THR A 58 14.65 0.76 18.62
C THR A 58 14.22 1.03 17.19
N PHE A 59 14.54 2.19 16.66
CA PHE A 59 14.36 2.50 15.24
C PHE A 59 15.53 1.99 14.41
N ILE A 60 15.22 1.39 13.26
CA ILE A 60 16.19 0.93 12.27
C ILE A 60 15.83 1.56 10.93
N ASP A 61 16.69 2.42 10.43
CA ASP A 61 16.66 2.88 9.04
C ASP A 61 17.22 1.76 8.15
N MET A 62 16.35 1.08 7.40
CA MET A 62 16.68 -0.17 6.71
C MET A 62 17.71 0.03 5.59
N GLY A 63 18.78 -0.74 5.67
CA GLY A 63 19.78 -0.91 4.62
C GLY A 63 20.04 -2.40 4.32
N ALA A 64 21.02 -2.68 3.48
CA ALA A 64 21.38 -4.04 3.06
C ALA A 64 21.86 -4.93 4.22
N ASP A 65 22.27 -4.35 5.35
CA ASP A 65 22.77 -5.02 6.55
C ASP A 65 21.67 -5.33 7.59
N ILE A 66 20.39 -5.15 7.25
CA ILE A 66 19.24 -5.33 8.15
C ILE A 66 19.25 -6.70 8.86
N ALA A 67 19.60 -7.79 8.14
CA ALA A 67 19.66 -9.13 8.72
C ALA A 67 20.70 -9.22 9.87
N THR A 68 21.85 -8.61 9.70
CA THR A 68 22.92 -8.55 10.70
C THR A 68 22.47 -7.75 11.92
N ILE A 69 21.88 -6.59 11.70
CA ILE A 69 21.35 -5.71 12.77
C ILE A 69 20.31 -6.44 13.60
N LEU A 70 19.30 -7.03 12.96
CA LEU A 70 18.24 -7.77 13.65
C LEU A 70 18.78 -8.96 14.45
N SER A 71 19.77 -9.67 13.90
CA SER A 71 20.42 -10.79 14.60
C SER A 71 21.21 -10.35 15.84
N GLN A 72 21.73 -9.12 15.85
CA GLN A 72 22.47 -8.55 16.99
C GLN A 72 21.52 -8.02 18.07
N ILE A 73 20.50 -7.24 17.69
CA ILE A 73 19.61 -6.60 18.66
C ILE A 73 18.50 -7.51 19.20
N LYS A 74 18.16 -8.58 18.47
CA LYS A 74 17.19 -9.62 18.83
C LYS A 74 15.89 -9.04 19.41
N PRO A 75 15.13 -8.27 18.65
CA PRO A 75 13.87 -7.70 19.14
C PRO A 75 12.84 -8.81 19.34
N ASP A 76 11.87 -8.58 20.21
CA ASP A 76 10.72 -9.49 20.38
C ASP A 76 9.77 -9.42 19.18
N ILE A 77 9.61 -8.22 18.57
CA ILE A 77 8.75 -7.97 17.42
C ILE A 77 9.40 -6.92 16.52
N VAL A 78 9.22 -7.08 15.21
CA VAL A 78 9.47 -6.02 14.23
C VAL A 78 8.16 -5.34 13.87
N TYR A 79 8.07 -4.02 14.09
CA TYR A 79 7.02 -3.20 13.51
C TYR A 79 7.50 -2.66 12.16
N ASN A 80 6.90 -3.14 11.07
CA ASN A 80 7.25 -2.70 9.73
C ASN A 80 6.59 -1.36 9.42
N CYS A 81 7.37 -0.33 9.10
CA CYS A 81 6.93 0.98 8.62
C CYS A 81 7.48 1.30 7.22
N LEU A 82 8.07 0.32 6.53
CA LEU A 82 8.54 0.51 5.17
C LEU A 82 7.37 0.68 4.21
N HIS A 83 7.60 1.40 3.12
CA HIS A 83 6.66 1.50 2.00
C HIS A 83 7.34 1.15 0.69
N GLY A 84 6.53 0.63 -0.26
CA GLY A 84 7.02 0.18 -1.56
C GLY A 84 7.90 -1.07 -1.49
N THR A 85 8.89 -1.13 -2.38
CA THR A 85 9.80 -2.27 -2.51
C THR A 85 10.53 -2.58 -1.21
N TYR A 86 10.69 -3.87 -0.91
CA TYR A 86 11.21 -4.49 0.31
C TYR A 86 10.27 -4.41 1.53
N GLY A 87 9.36 -3.42 1.60
CA GLY A 87 8.42 -3.27 2.71
C GLY A 87 7.08 -3.96 2.46
N GLU A 88 6.55 -3.82 1.24
CA GLU A 88 5.20 -4.25 0.86
C GLU A 88 5.19 -5.49 -0.05
N ASP A 89 6.34 -5.89 -0.59
CA ASP A 89 6.50 -6.95 -1.59
C ASP A 89 6.75 -8.36 -1.03
N GLY A 90 6.82 -8.49 0.30
CA GLY A 90 7.10 -9.75 0.99
C GLY A 90 8.58 -10.01 1.30
N CYS A 91 9.51 -9.15 0.86
CA CYS A 91 10.94 -9.34 1.11
C CYS A 91 11.29 -9.28 2.60
N LEU A 92 10.88 -8.21 3.31
CA LEU A 92 11.11 -8.10 4.75
C LEU A 92 10.36 -9.20 5.53
N PRO A 93 9.08 -9.49 5.30
CA PRO A 93 8.40 -10.65 5.86
C PRO A 93 9.17 -11.97 5.69
N GLY A 94 9.71 -12.23 4.50
CA GLY A 94 10.51 -13.44 4.22
C GLY A 94 11.77 -13.53 5.06
N LEU A 95 12.51 -12.45 5.18
CA LEU A 95 13.68 -12.36 6.06
C LEU A 95 13.29 -12.63 7.52
N LEU A 96 12.22 -11.99 8.00
CA LEU A 96 11.78 -12.12 9.39
C LEU A 96 11.27 -13.52 9.72
N ASN A 97 10.64 -14.22 8.78
CA ASN A 97 10.28 -15.63 8.91
C ASN A 97 11.54 -16.51 9.10
N ILE A 98 12.60 -16.29 8.30
CA ILE A 98 13.88 -17.03 8.43
C ILE A 98 14.52 -16.75 9.80
N LEU A 99 14.51 -15.50 10.26
CA LEU A 99 15.05 -15.10 11.56
C LEU A 99 14.14 -15.49 12.73
N ARG A 100 12.91 -15.97 12.47
CA ARG A 100 11.88 -16.29 13.46
C ARG A 100 11.52 -15.10 14.37
N ILE A 101 11.51 -13.91 13.81
CA ILE A 101 11.12 -12.70 14.52
C ILE A 101 9.68 -12.35 14.09
N PRO A 102 8.71 -12.35 15.02
CA PRO A 102 7.35 -11.91 14.72
C PRO A 102 7.32 -10.49 14.16
N TYR A 103 6.42 -10.22 13.21
CA TYR A 103 6.32 -8.92 12.55
C TYR A 103 4.87 -8.52 12.29
N THR A 104 4.64 -7.22 12.21
CA THR A 104 3.33 -6.63 11.90
C THR A 104 3.02 -6.71 10.41
N HIS A 105 1.72 -6.56 10.09
CA HIS A 105 1.14 -6.61 8.75
C HIS A 105 1.19 -8.00 8.12
N SER A 106 0.87 -8.05 6.83
CA SER A 106 0.66 -9.30 6.08
C SER A 106 1.95 -10.09 5.88
N GLY A 107 1.81 -11.39 5.69
CA GLY A 107 2.92 -12.30 5.42
C GLY A 107 3.41 -12.26 3.97
N VAL A 108 4.36 -13.14 3.65
CA VAL A 108 5.06 -13.16 2.35
C VAL A 108 4.10 -13.24 1.18
N LEU A 109 3.22 -14.25 1.17
CA LEU A 109 2.33 -14.48 0.04
C LEU A 109 1.33 -13.34 -0.18
N ALA A 110 0.68 -12.88 0.89
CA ALA A 110 -0.31 -11.81 0.80
C ALA A 110 0.33 -10.50 0.33
N SER A 111 1.50 -10.16 0.86
CA SER A 111 2.25 -8.96 0.47
C SER A 111 2.68 -9.03 -1.00
N SER A 112 3.33 -10.12 -1.43
CA SER A 112 3.78 -10.28 -2.81
C SER A 112 2.62 -10.30 -3.81
N LEU A 113 1.51 -10.95 -3.46
CA LEU A 113 0.32 -11.01 -4.28
C LEU A 113 -0.31 -9.63 -4.45
N ALA A 114 -0.50 -8.90 -3.35
CA ALA A 114 -1.13 -7.59 -3.36
C ALA A 114 -0.27 -6.54 -4.09
N PHE A 115 1.04 -6.60 -3.92
CA PHE A 115 1.99 -5.68 -4.55
C PHE A 115 2.05 -5.83 -6.08
N SER A 116 1.79 -7.03 -6.60
CA SER A 116 1.82 -7.31 -8.04
C SER A 116 0.44 -7.07 -8.68
N LYS A 117 0.32 -6.01 -9.48
CA LYS A 117 -0.93 -5.68 -10.20
C LYS A 117 -1.43 -6.84 -11.10
N ILE A 118 -0.52 -7.57 -11.74
CA ILE A 118 -0.88 -8.71 -12.59
C ILE A 118 -1.47 -9.85 -11.75
N HIS A 119 -0.75 -10.24 -10.70
CA HIS A 119 -1.13 -11.40 -9.91
C HIS A 119 -2.35 -11.11 -9.04
N SER A 120 -2.47 -9.91 -8.45
CA SER A 120 -3.64 -9.50 -7.68
C SER A 120 -4.92 -9.50 -8.54
N LYS A 121 -4.87 -8.95 -9.76
CA LYS A 121 -6.02 -8.98 -10.68
C LYS A 121 -6.41 -10.39 -11.10
N ALA A 122 -5.44 -11.24 -11.43
CA ALA A 122 -5.71 -12.64 -11.74
C ALA A 122 -6.34 -13.38 -10.57
N TRP A 123 -5.85 -13.11 -9.34
CA TRP A 123 -6.40 -13.68 -8.12
C TRP A 123 -7.82 -13.18 -7.83
N PHE A 124 -8.08 -11.90 -8.00
CA PHE A 124 -9.41 -11.32 -7.84
C PHE A 124 -10.41 -11.94 -8.83
N ALA A 125 -10.03 -12.04 -10.11
CA ALA A 125 -10.87 -12.66 -11.13
C ALA A 125 -11.18 -14.14 -10.82
N ALA A 126 -10.19 -14.92 -10.39
CA ALA A 126 -10.36 -16.32 -10.00
C ALA A 126 -11.29 -16.50 -8.80
N ASN A 127 -11.45 -15.47 -7.96
CA ASN A 127 -12.33 -15.47 -6.79
C ASN A 127 -13.65 -14.70 -7.02
N ASN A 128 -14.02 -14.43 -8.29
CA ASN A 128 -15.24 -13.71 -8.67
C ASN A 128 -15.36 -12.29 -8.08
N ILE A 129 -14.23 -11.64 -7.83
CA ILE A 129 -14.15 -10.24 -7.40
C ILE A 129 -14.09 -9.38 -8.66
N LYS A 130 -14.96 -8.38 -8.78
CA LYS A 130 -15.04 -7.51 -9.96
C LYS A 130 -13.80 -6.65 -10.09
N ILE A 131 -13.17 -6.70 -11.25
CA ILE A 131 -12.02 -5.92 -11.68
C ILE A 131 -12.31 -5.20 -12.99
N ALA A 132 -11.62 -4.10 -13.26
CA ALA A 132 -11.64 -3.50 -14.57
C ALA A 132 -10.92 -4.40 -15.60
N PRO A 133 -11.44 -4.56 -16.83
CA PRO A 133 -10.74 -5.28 -17.90
C PRO A 133 -9.36 -4.68 -18.15
N SER A 134 -8.36 -5.53 -18.32
CA SER A 134 -6.98 -5.08 -18.55
C SER A 134 -6.19 -6.05 -19.42
N ILE A 135 -5.17 -5.54 -20.06
CA ILE A 135 -4.17 -6.30 -20.83
C ILE A 135 -2.77 -5.87 -20.41
N ILE A 136 -1.81 -6.72 -20.65
CA ILE A 136 -0.38 -6.38 -20.49
C ILE A 136 0.18 -6.15 -21.88
N VAL A 137 0.89 -5.05 -22.04
CA VAL A 137 1.59 -4.69 -23.28
C VAL A 137 3.09 -4.66 -23.00
N ASN A 138 3.84 -5.34 -23.87
CA ASN A 138 5.31 -5.33 -23.86
C ASN A 138 5.82 -4.30 -24.88
N ILE A 139 6.94 -3.70 -24.60
CA ILE A 139 7.64 -2.80 -25.53
C ILE A 139 7.92 -3.48 -26.88
N THR A 140 8.11 -4.81 -26.88
CA THR A 140 8.36 -5.61 -28.07
C THR A 140 7.11 -5.89 -28.91
N ASP A 141 5.91 -5.64 -28.39
CA ASP A 141 4.65 -5.92 -29.12
C ASP A 141 4.44 -4.95 -30.30
N ASN A 142 5.20 -3.83 -30.32
CA ASN A 142 5.23 -2.85 -31.40
C ASN A 142 3.83 -2.38 -31.83
N ILE A 143 3.01 -2.04 -30.87
CA ILE A 143 1.62 -1.60 -31.05
C ILE A 143 1.61 -0.24 -31.77
N LYS A 144 0.80 -0.13 -32.83
CA LYS A 144 0.73 1.05 -33.72
C LYS A 144 -0.49 1.94 -33.46
N SER A 145 -1.36 1.58 -32.57
CA SER A 145 -2.57 2.33 -32.21
C SER A 145 -2.88 2.13 -30.74
N ASP A 146 -3.92 2.75 -30.26
CA ASP A 146 -4.38 2.51 -28.87
C ASP A 146 -4.62 1.01 -28.63
N PRO A 147 -4.04 0.44 -27.56
CA PRO A 147 -4.15 -0.98 -27.25
C PRO A 147 -5.55 -1.38 -26.73
N MET A 148 -6.36 -0.39 -26.38
CA MET A 148 -7.72 -0.54 -25.86
C MET A 148 -8.56 0.70 -26.26
N PRO A 149 -9.90 0.58 -26.43
CA PRO A 149 -10.75 1.74 -26.63
C PRO A 149 -10.62 2.76 -25.48
N ARG A 150 -10.48 4.04 -25.85
CA ARG A 150 -10.47 5.14 -24.87
C ARG A 150 -11.84 5.30 -24.18
N PRO A 151 -11.88 5.81 -22.92
CA PRO A 151 -10.72 6.12 -22.09
C PRO A 151 -10.10 4.86 -21.46
N TYR A 152 -8.78 4.88 -21.29
CA TYR A 152 -8.04 3.82 -20.60
C TYR A 152 -6.93 4.37 -19.70
N VAL A 153 -6.41 3.53 -18.83
CA VAL A 153 -5.36 3.85 -17.87
C VAL A 153 -4.10 3.05 -18.20
N ILE A 154 -2.96 3.70 -18.27
CA ILE A 154 -1.63 3.09 -18.34
C ILE A 154 -1.09 3.01 -16.92
N LYS A 155 -0.65 1.83 -16.50
CA LYS A 155 -0.12 1.59 -15.15
C LYS A 155 1.22 0.86 -15.22
N PRO A 156 2.30 1.39 -14.65
CA PRO A 156 3.51 0.62 -14.40
C PRO A 156 3.24 -0.59 -13.54
N LEU A 157 3.90 -1.71 -13.81
CA LEU A 157 3.68 -2.96 -13.07
C LEU A 157 4.34 -2.98 -11.69
N THR A 158 5.44 -2.22 -11.53
CA THR A 158 6.34 -2.29 -10.37
C THR A 158 6.37 -1.02 -9.51
N GLN A 159 5.51 -0.05 -9.80
CA GLN A 159 5.44 1.20 -9.06
C GLN A 159 4.22 1.23 -8.13
N GLY A 160 4.42 1.76 -6.92
CA GLY A 160 3.37 2.08 -5.95
C GLY A 160 2.94 3.55 -6.03
N SER A 161 2.10 3.99 -5.09
CA SER A 161 1.72 5.40 -4.86
C SER A 161 1.24 6.17 -6.10
N SER A 162 0.60 5.52 -7.05
CA SER A 162 0.14 6.12 -8.34
C SER A 162 1.26 6.72 -9.20
N ILE A 163 2.53 6.38 -8.97
CA ILE A 163 3.66 6.85 -9.78
C ILE A 163 3.55 6.26 -11.19
N GLY A 164 3.62 7.13 -12.19
CA GLY A 164 3.59 6.75 -13.60
C GLY A 164 2.23 6.26 -14.11
N ILE A 165 1.14 6.53 -13.39
CA ILE A 165 -0.21 6.29 -13.89
C ILE A 165 -0.57 7.43 -14.85
N GLU A 166 -1.07 7.07 -16.03
CA GLU A 166 -1.59 7.98 -17.03
C GLU A 166 -3.00 7.58 -17.43
N ILE A 167 -3.91 8.53 -17.55
CA ILE A 167 -5.29 8.31 -18.04
C ILE A 167 -5.41 8.98 -19.39
N ILE A 168 -5.75 8.19 -20.41
CA ILE A 168 -5.89 8.63 -21.79
C ILE A 168 -7.39 8.76 -22.12
N PHE A 169 -7.87 10.00 -22.28
CA PHE A 169 -9.24 10.30 -22.66
C PHE A 169 -9.40 10.42 -24.18
N HIS A 170 -10.63 10.53 -24.65
CA HIS A 170 -10.93 10.64 -26.10
C HIS A 170 -10.30 11.86 -26.74
N GLU A 171 -10.26 12.99 -26.01
CA GLU A 171 -9.77 14.29 -26.47
C GLU A 171 -8.26 14.47 -26.34
N ASP A 172 -7.55 13.54 -25.66
CA ASP A 172 -6.11 13.69 -25.43
C ASP A 172 -5.32 13.45 -26.73
N ASP A 173 -4.37 14.35 -27.01
CA ASP A 173 -3.40 14.18 -28.09
C ASP A 173 -2.29 13.22 -27.64
N PHE A 174 -2.60 11.95 -27.64
CA PHE A 174 -1.73 10.87 -27.21
C PHE A 174 -1.61 9.80 -28.28
N ASN A 175 -0.38 9.40 -28.58
CA ASN A 175 -0.05 8.33 -29.54
C ASN A 175 0.67 7.18 -28.85
N PHE A 176 -0.02 6.08 -28.58
CA PHE A 176 0.57 4.92 -27.92
C PHE A 176 1.78 4.32 -28.66
N ALA A 177 1.86 4.49 -30.00
CA ALA A 177 3.01 4.04 -30.77
C ALA A 177 4.34 4.73 -30.41
N GLU A 178 4.26 5.87 -29.72
CA GLU A 178 5.41 6.67 -29.29
C GLU A 178 5.65 6.57 -27.77
N TYR A 179 4.90 5.71 -27.07
CA TYR A 179 5.05 5.53 -25.63
C TYR A 179 6.41 4.90 -25.29
N ASP A 180 7.18 5.54 -24.43
CA ASP A 180 8.59 5.22 -24.17
C ASP A 180 8.83 4.18 -23.04
N PHE A 181 7.78 3.68 -22.41
CA PHE A 181 7.85 2.70 -21.31
C PHE A 181 8.80 3.11 -20.18
N PRO A 182 8.61 4.28 -19.51
CA PRO A 182 9.59 4.86 -18.61
C PRO A 182 9.86 4.03 -17.34
N TYR A 183 9.02 3.03 -17.05
CA TYR A 183 9.09 2.22 -15.83
C TYR A 183 9.33 0.73 -16.08
N GLY A 184 9.92 0.36 -17.22
CA GLY A 184 10.27 -1.01 -17.58
C GLY A 184 9.63 -1.46 -18.88
N ASP A 185 9.90 -2.69 -19.28
CA ASP A 185 9.54 -3.21 -20.61
C ASP A 185 8.06 -3.58 -20.76
N GLN A 186 7.27 -3.43 -19.71
CA GLN A 186 5.86 -3.82 -19.67
C GLN A 186 5.01 -2.78 -18.94
N VAL A 187 3.79 -2.59 -19.45
CA VAL A 187 2.75 -1.80 -18.78
C VAL A 187 1.42 -2.55 -18.76
N MET A 188 0.60 -2.26 -17.77
CA MET A 188 -0.81 -2.67 -17.77
C MET A 188 -1.64 -1.57 -18.40
N ILE A 189 -2.44 -1.93 -19.38
CA ILE A 189 -3.51 -1.07 -19.92
C ILE A 189 -4.82 -1.56 -19.34
N GLU A 190 -5.54 -0.67 -18.67
CA GLU A 190 -6.77 -0.99 -17.97
C GLU A 190 -7.90 -0.08 -18.45
N LYS A 191 -9.10 -0.65 -18.64
CA LYS A 191 -10.28 0.14 -18.96
C LYS A 191 -10.51 1.17 -17.85
N TYR A 192 -10.61 2.44 -18.21
CA TYR A 192 -11.01 3.48 -17.26
C TYR A 192 -12.47 3.27 -16.83
N ILE A 193 -12.68 3.30 -15.53
CA ILE A 193 -14.03 3.23 -14.94
C ILE A 193 -14.35 4.62 -14.39
N ALA A 194 -15.34 5.25 -14.97
CA ALA A 194 -15.88 6.51 -14.44
C ALA A 194 -16.66 6.21 -13.15
N GLY A 195 -16.36 6.94 -12.08
CA GLY A 195 -17.01 6.69 -10.80
C GLY A 195 -16.33 7.41 -9.65
N ARG A 196 -16.77 7.07 -8.44
CA ARG A 196 -16.31 7.65 -7.18
C ARG A 196 -15.27 6.75 -6.55
N GLU A 197 -14.16 7.32 -6.09
CA GLU A 197 -13.09 6.55 -5.46
C GLU A 197 -13.37 6.32 -3.98
N MET A 198 -13.46 5.04 -3.59
CA MET A 198 -13.77 4.59 -2.24
C MET A 198 -12.59 3.87 -1.61
N GLN A 199 -12.25 4.25 -0.38
CA GLN A 199 -11.17 3.67 0.41
C GLN A 199 -11.77 2.99 1.64
N VAL A 200 -11.46 1.71 1.83
CA VAL A 200 -11.96 0.95 2.98
C VAL A 200 -10.78 0.51 3.85
N ALA A 201 -10.78 0.91 5.12
CA ALA A 201 -9.81 0.41 6.09
C ALA A 201 -10.32 -0.89 6.73
N ILE A 202 -9.49 -1.93 6.77
CA ILE A 202 -9.80 -3.23 7.36
C ILE A 202 -8.74 -3.55 8.42
N LEU A 203 -9.18 -3.79 9.65
CA LEU A 203 -8.32 -4.18 10.76
C LEU A 203 -8.74 -5.57 11.26
N ASN A 204 -7.80 -6.51 11.26
CA ASN A 204 -8.03 -7.88 11.75
C ASN A 204 -9.26 -8.56 11.12
N GLY A 205 -9.48 -8.31 9.83
CA GLY A 205 -10.58 -8.90 9.06
C GLY A 205 -11.94 -8.22 9.23
N LYS A 206 -12.00 -7.09 9.96
CA LYS A 206 -13.20 -6.26 10.09
C LYS A 206 -12.98 -4.90 9.46
N SER A 207 -13.91 -4.49 8.62
CA SER A 207 -13.91 -3.15 8.04
C SER A 207 -14.22 -2.10 9.11
N LEU A 208 -13.38 -1.07 9.19
CA LEU A 208 -13.55 0.05 10.13
C LEU A 208 -14.49 1.12 9.57
N GLY A 209 -14.48 1.34 8.26
CA GLY A 209 -15.29 2.36 7.61
C GLY A 209 -14.85 2.61 6.17
N ILE A 210 -15.57 3.50 5.52
CA ILE A 210 -15.35 3.90 4.13
C ILE A 210 -15.11 5.40 4.09
N LEU A 211 -14.07 5.79 3.36
CA LEU A 211 -13.76 7.17 3.00
C LEU A 211 -13.87 7.31 1.49
N GLU A 212 -14.53 8.35 1.02
CA GLU A 212 -14.52 8.73 -0.39
C GLU A 212 -13.48 9.82 -0.62
N ILE A 213 -12.71 9.67 -1.69
CA ILE A 213 -11.80 10.69 -2.19
C ILE A 213 -12.51 11.50 -3.27
N LYS A 214 -12.77 12.77 -2.98
CA LYS A 214 -13.35 13.70 -3.94
C LYS A 214 -12.26 14.61 -4.49
N LEU A 215 -12.00 14.48 -5.77
CA LEU A 215 -11.01 15.30 -6.47
C LEU A 215 -11.54 16.74 -6.65
N LEU A 216 -10.70 17.74 -6.37
CA LEU A 216 -11.03 19.15 -6.48
C LEU A 216 -10.35 19.84 -7.67
N LYS A 217 -9.17 19.37 -8.07
CA LYS A 217 -8.34 20.02 -9.10
C LYS A 217 -7.80 19.07 -10.17
N ASN A 218 -7.37 17.88 -9.82
CA ASN A 218 -6.73 16.94 -10.74
C ASN A 218 -7.75 15.97 -11.35
N ARG A 219 -7.35 15.31 -12.45
CA ARG A 219 -8.20 14.33 -13.14
C ARG A 219 -8.26 12.97 -12.40
N PHE A 220 -7.29 12.68 -11.51
CA PHE A 220 -7.25 11.46 -10.70
C PHE A 220 -6.40 11.66 -9.43
N TYR A 221 -6.44 10.70 -8.52
CA TYR A 221 -5.75 10.74 -7.23
C TYR A 221 -4.29 10.29 -7.40
N ASP A 222 -3.47 11.18 -7.99
CA ASP A 222 -2.04 10.96 -8.22
C ASP A 222 -1.20 11.26 -6.96
N TYR A 223 0.12 11.09 -7.09
CA TYR A 223 1.07 11.34 -6.01
C TYR A 223 0.98 12.79 -5.49
N GLU A 224 0.87 13.76 -6.37
CA GLU A 224 0.76 15.17 -5.98
C GLU A 224 -0.54 15.43 -5.21
N THR A 225 -1.65 14.89 -5.69
CA THR A 225 -2.97 15.00 -5.05
C THR A 225 -3.01 14.36 -3.67
N LYS A 226 -2.30 13.24 -3.48
CA LYS A 226 -2.21 12.51 -2.19
C LYS A 226 -1.52 13.32 -1.09
N TYR A 227 -0.55 14.14 -1.45
CA TYR A 227 0.33 14.82 -0.48
C TYR A 227 0.24 16.35 -0.52
N THR A 228 -0.67 16.92 -1.33
CA THR A 228 -0.86 18.37 -1.43
C THR A 228 -2.24 18.78 -0.90
N ALA A 229 -2.25 19.59 0.16
CA ALA A 229 -3.50 20.07 0.74
C ALA A 229 -4.35 20.86 -0.27
N GLY A 230 -5.66 20.59 -0.31
CA GLY A 230 -6.62 21.28 -1.16
C GLY A 230 -6.72 20.76 -2.61
N PHE A 231 -6.10 19.61 -2.92
CA PHE A 231 -6.27 18.92 -4.21
C PHE A 231 -7.36 17.86 -4.16
N ALA A 232 -7.58 17.27 -2.99
CA ALA A 232 -8.67 16.33 -2.72
C ALA A 232 -9.37 16.67 -1.40
N GLU A 233 -10.62 16.30 -1.30
CA GLU A 233 -11.44 16.33 -0.09
C GLU A 233 -11.73 14.89 0.34
N HIS A 234 -11.55 14.61 1.63
CA HIS A 234 -11.90 13.31 2.22
C HIS A 234 -13.31 13.41 2.80
N LEU A 235 -14.23 12.63 2.26
CA LEU A 235 -15.59 12.49 2.81
C LEU A 235 -15.64 11.20 3.65
N CYS A 236 -15.60 11.35 4.96
CA CYS A 236 -15.59 10.22 5.87
C CYS A 236 -16.58 10.44 7.02
N PRO A 237 -17.61 9.59 7.19
CA PRO A 237 -17.91 8.42 6.35
C PRO A 237 -18.33 8.80 4.93
N ALA A 238 -18.03 7.93 3.96
CA ALA A 238 -18.43 8.13 2.56
C ALA A 238 -19.96 8.26 2.44
N PRO A 239 -20.47 9.25 1.66
CA PRO A 239 -21.91 9.49 1.52
C PRO A 239 -22.53 8.47 0.55
N LEU A 240 -22.69 7.24 1.00
CA LEU A 240 -23.37 6.14 0.31
C LEU A 240 -24.70 5.81 0.99
N GLN A 241 -25.66 5.30 0.22
CA GLN A 241 -26.85 4.68 0.78
C GLN A 241 -26.45 3.49 1.67
N GLN A 242 -27.16 3.25 2.77
CA GLN A 242 -26.79 2.30 3.81
C GLN A 242 -26.55 0.88 3.27
N ASP A 243 -27.34 0.42 2.32
CA ASP A 243 -27.19 -0.91 1.72
C ASP A 243 -25.90 -1.02 0.89
N LEU A 244 -25.57 0.01 0.11
CA LEU A 244 -24.33 0.10 -0.64
C LEU A 244 -23.11 0.20 0.30
N TYR A 245 -23.22 1.00 1.35
CA TYR A 245 -22.19 1.12 2.38
C TYR A 245 -21.88 -0.26 3.00
N ASN A 246 -22.92 -0.95 3.45
CA ASN A 246 -22.78 -2.29 4.04
C ASN A 246 -22.28 -3.33 3.03
N LYS A 247 -22.70 -3.24 1.76
CA LYS A 247 -22.21 -4.09 0.66
C LYS A 247 -20.71 -3.93 0.47
N LEU A 248 -20.21 -2.68 0.44
CA LEU A 248 -18.78 -2.41 0.22
C LEU A 248 -17.93 -2.87 1.39
N LEU A 249 -18.36 -2.65 2.66
CA LEU A 249 -17.67 -3.17 3.84
C LEU A 249 -17.48 -4.70 3.75
N LYS A 250 -18.53 -5.43 3.40
CA LYS A 250 -18.47 -6.90 3.24
C LYS A 250 -17.55 -7.34 2.10
N GLN A 251 -17.57 -6.62 0.97
CA GLN A 251 -16.66 -6.91 -0.15
C GLN A 251 -15.20 -6.76 0.27
N ALA A 252 -14.88 -5.67 0.97
CA ALA A 252 -13.53 -5.42 1.47
C ALA A 252 -13.06 -6.52 2.45
N GLU A 253 -13.94 -6.99 3.35
CA GLU A 253 -13.64 -8.11 4.26
C GLU A 253 -13.42 -9.43 3.51
N ILE A 254 -14.18 -9.70 2.44
CA ILE A 254 -13.99 -10.88 1.58
C ILE A 254 -12.62 -10.80 0.91
N ILE A 255 -12.26 -9.65 0.33
CA ILE A 255 -10.97 -9.44 -0.35
C ILE A 255 -9.82 -9.62 0.65
N TYR A 256 -9.92 -9.01 1.83
CA TYR A 256 -8.93 -9.16 2.89
C TYR A 256 -8.66 -10.63 3.23
N LYS A 257 -9.73 -11.44 3.39
CA LYS A 257 -9.63 -12.88 3.67
C LYS A 257 -9.07 -13.66 2.49
N THR A 258 -9.53 -13.35 1.27
CA THR A 258 -9.13 -14.03 0.04
C THR A 258 -7.65 -13.85 -0.25
N VAL A 259 -7.10 -12.66 0.02
CA VAL A 259 -5.67 -12.37 -0.09
C VAL A 259 -4.88 -12.93 1.10
N ASN A 260 -5.55 -13.33 2.17
CA ASN A 260 -4.96 -13.77 3.44
C ASN A 260 -4.15 -12.65 4.13
N CYS A 261 -4.73 -11.44 4.17
CA CYS A 261 -4.14 -10.30 4.86
C CYS A 261 -4.11 -10.51 6.38
N ARG A 262 -3.22 -9.79 7.07
CA ARG A 262 -3.08 -9.73 8.51
C ARG A 262 -2.90 -8.28 8.97
N GLY A 263 -3.43 -7.95 10.15
CA GLY A 263 -3.32 -6.61 10.72
C GLY A 263 -4.18 -5.60 9.95
N LEU A 264 -3.59 -4.46 9.64
CA LEU A 264 -4.25 -3.39 8.91
C LEU A 264 -4.04 -3.54 7.39
N ALA A 265 -5.12 -3.38 6.62
CA ALA A 265 -5.07 -3.27 5.16
C ALA A 265 -6.03 -2.19 4.68
N ARG A 266 -5.82 -1.70 3.45
CA ARG A 266 -6.70 -0.74 2.78
C ARG A 266 -7.08 -1.27 1.40
N ALA A 267 -8.38 -1.43 1.16
CA ALA A 267 -8.92 -1.81 -0.14
C ALA A 267 -9.44 -0.57 -0.87
N GLU A 268 -9.06 -0.41 -2.13
CA GLU A 268 -9.38 0.74 -2.99
C GLU A 268 -10.35 0.31 -4.09
N PHE A 269 -11.46 1.06 -4.24
CA PHE A 269 -12.51 0.75 -5.20
C PHE A 269 -12.91 1.97 -6.00
N ILE A 270 -13.37 1.73 -7.23
CA ILE A 270 -14.22 2.69 -7.93
C ILE A 270 -15.68 2.22 -7.80
N PHE A 271 -16.53 3.12 -7.34
CA PHE A 271 -17.98 2.94 -7.38
C PHE A 271 -18.52 3.42 -8.72
N ASP A 272 -18.85 2.48 -9.58
CA ASP A 272 -19.55 2.75 -10.85
C ASP A 272 -21.02 3.07 -10.53
N GLU A 273 -21.37 4.34 -10.62
CA GLU A 273 -22.73 4.81 -10.27
C GLU A 273 -23.78 4.37 -11.31
N GLU A 274 -23.39 4.16 -12.57
CA GLU A 274 -24.30 3.70 -13.62
C GLU A 274 -24.69 2.24 -13.39
N GLN A 275 -23.70 1.39 -13.09
CA GLN A 275 -23.92 -0.04 -12.84
C GLN A 275 -24.25 -0.37 -11.39
N GLN A 276 -24.13 0.60 -10.47
CA GLN A 276 -24.30 0.42 -9.00
C GLN A 276 -23.38 -0.68 -8.44
N GLU A 277 -22.12 -0.70 -8.90
CA GLU A 277 -21.16 -1.73 -8.57
C GLU A 277 -19.82 -1.16 -8.11
N PHE A 278 -19.15 -1.91 -7.22
CA PHE A 278 -17.82 -1.61 -6.75
C PHE A 278 -16.80 -2.46 -7.49
N ILE A 279 -15.82 -1.82 -8.09
CA ILE A 279 -14.74 -2.44 -8.86
C ILE A 279 -13.46 -2.23 -8.08
N ILE A 280 -12.81 -3.32 -7.66
CA ILE A 280 -11.55 -3.24 -6.92
C ILE A 280 -10.42 -2.72 -7.82
N ILE A 281 -9.67 -1.76 -7.31
CA ILE A 281 -8.43 -1.26 -7.91
C ILE A 281 -7.26 -2.09 -7.37
N GLU A 282 -7.10 -2.07 -6.04
CA GLU A 282 -6.04 -2.79 -5.34
C GLU A 282 -6.38 -3.02 -3.86
N ILE A 283 -5.60 -3.85 -3.20
CA ILE A 283 -5.54 -3.92 -1.75
C ILE A 283 -4.11 -3.66 -1.30
N ASN A 284 -3.92 -2.63 -0.48
CA ASN A 284 -2.65 -2.35 0.17
C ASN A 284 -2.59 -3.10 1.51
N THR A 285 -1.64 -4.03 1.65
CA THR A 285 -1.43 -4.85 2.85
C THR A 285 -0.63 -4.14 3.92
N HIS A 286 -0.14 -2.93 3.63
CA HIS A 286 0.71 -2.14 4.51
C HIS A 286 0.45 -0.64 4.33
N PRO A 287 -0.77 -0.17 4.65
CA PRO A 287 -1.14 1.22 4.42
C PRO A 287 -0.34 2.17 5.31
N GLY A 288 -0.15 3.40 4.81
CA GLY A 288 0.57 4.45 5.50
C GLY A 288 0.02 4.77 6.89
N MET A 289 0.93 5.15 7.79
CA MET A 289 0.67 5.51 9.18
C MET A 289 1.14 6.94 9.48
N THR A 290 1.05 7.84 8.50
CA THR A 290 1.32 9.27 8.66
C THR A 290 0.09 10.00 9.23
N PRO A 291 0.22 11.23 9.72
CA PRO A 291 -0.92 12.03 10.18
C PRO A 291 -2.00 12.30 9.10
N LEU A 292 -1.64 12.20 7.81
CA LEU A 292 -2.54 12.39 6.67
C LEU A 292 -3.01 11.06 6.04
N SER A 293 -2.68 9.94 6.66
CA SER A 293 -3.01 8.62 6.10
C SER A 293 -4.47 8.26 6.35
N ILE A 294 -5.10 7.68 5.32
CA ILE A 294 -6.53 7.35 5.26
C ILE A 294 -6.95 6.36 6.36
N CYS A 295 -6.16 5.32 6.63
CA CYS A 295 -6.54 4.32 7.63
C CYS A 295 -6.60 4.87 9.05
N PRO A 296 -5.62 5.67 9.54
CA PRO A 296 -5.76 6.37 10.83
C PRO A 296 -6.96 7.33 10.88
N GLU A 297 -7.26 8.04 9.79
CA GLU A 297 -8.43 8.92 9.70
C GLU A 297 -9.74 8.15 9.86
N ILE A 298 -9.92 7.04 9.14
CA ILE A 298 -11.10 6.17 9.27
C ILE A 298 -11.19 5.59 10.68
N ALA A 299 -10.08 5.14 11.27
CA ALA A 299 -10.02 4.58 12.62
C ALA A 299 -10.44 5.61 13.68
N ALA A 300 -9.99 6.85 13.54
CA ALA A 300 -10.34 7.94 14.48
C ALA A 300 -11.85 8.21 14.50
N LEU A 301 -12.55 8.13 13.37
CA LEU A 301 -14.00 8.25 13.30
C LEU A 301 -14.76 7.12 14.01
N GLN A 302 -14.11 5.96 14.14
CA GLN A 302 -14.63 4.85 14.96
C GLN A 302 -14.23 4.94 16.43
N GLY A 303 -13.63 6.06 16.86
CA GLY A 303 -13.16 6.25 18.24
C GLY A 303 -11.88 5.49 18.58
N ILE A 304 -11.16 4.97 17.58
CA ILE A 304 -9.87 4.29 17.75
C ILE A 304 -8.76 5.34 17.61
N SER A 305 -8.07 5.64 18.73
CA SER A 305 -6.93 6.56 18.67
C SER A 305 -5.77 5.97 17.87
N PHE A 306 -4.84 6.82 17.46
CA PHE A 306 -3.65 6.37 16.72
C PHE A 306 -2.82 5.36 17.52
N GLU A 307 -2.64 5.60 18.82
CA GLU A 307 -1.92 4.69 19.72
C GLU A 307 -2.63 3.34 19.82
N ASN A 308 -3.95 3.35 19.96
CA ASN A 308 -4.74 2.11 19.98
C ASN A 308 -4.66 1.36 18.64
N LEU A 309 -4.69 2.08 17.51
CA LEU A 309 -4.52 1.48 16.19
C LEU A 309 -3.14 0.81 16.06
N VAL A 310 -2.07 1.50 16.46
CA VAL A 310 -0.70 0.96 16.50
C VAL A 310 -0.62 -0.29 17.39
N GLU A 311 -1.25 -0.27 18.56
CA GLU A 311 -1.26 -1.41 19.48
C GLU A 311 -2.04 -2.61 18.90
N GLU A 312 -3.21 -2.37 18.29
CA GLU A 312 -3.98 -3.43 17.64
C GLU A 312 -3.23 -4.08 16.46
N ILE A 313 -2.52 -3.29 15.66
CA ILE A 313 -1.62 -3.80 14.62
C ILE A 313 -0.49 -4.63 15.25
N LEU A 314 0.14 -4.12 16.31
CA LEU A 314 1.23 -4.82 17.01
C LEU A 314 0.78 -6.17 17.58
N LYS A 315 -0.44 -6.28 18.12
CA LYS A 315 -1.01 -7.54 18.65
C LYS A 315 -1.14 -8.65 17.61
N THR A 316 -1.19 -8.30 16.31
CA THR A 316 -1.25 -9.27 15.22
C THR A 316 0.11 -9.83 14.80
N ALA A 317 1.19 -9.30 15.36
CA ALA A 317 2.55 -9.69 14.96
C ALA A 317 2.77 -11.20 15.12
N SER A 318 3.15 -11.85 14.03
CA SER A 318 3.48 -13.27 13.99
C SER A 318 4.42 -13.55 12.81
N CYS A 319 5.08 -14.69 12.84
CA CYS A 319 5.66 -15.27 11.64
C CYS A 319 4.58 -16.02 10.86
N ASP A 320 4.76 -16.20 9.55
CA ASP A 320 3.90 -17.11 8.79
C ASP A 320 4.13 -18.54 9.30
N LEU A 321 3.04 -19.29 9.42
CA LEU A 321 3.09 -20.72 9.71
C LEU A 321 3.25 -21.45 8.36
N PHE A 322 4.23 -22.32 8.28
CA PHE A 322 4.45 -23.22 7.15
C PHE A 322 3.95 -24.61 7.48
#